data_29e0410b28bd639b1eaf11f671e59fa3
#
_entry.id   29e0410b28bd639b1eaf11f671e59fa3
#
_cell.length_a   1.000
_cell.length_b   1.000
_cell.length_c   1.000
_cell.angle_alpha   90.00
_cell.angle_beta   90.00
_cell.angle_gamma   90.00
#
_symmetry.space_group_name_H-M   'P 1'
#
loop_
_entity.id
_entity.type
_entity.pdbx_description
1 polymer ?
#
loop_
_entity_poly.entity_id
_entity_poly.type
_entity_poly.pdbx_seq_one_letter_code
_entity_poly.pdbx_strand_id
1 'polypeptide(L)'
;RLIDPLSELVKIDPKSIGVGQYQHSVDQGKLKARLNTVVESCVNRVGVNINTASKHILTYISGLGPALAENIVAYRAANGDFKSRKELLRVPRLGAKAYELAAGFLRIVGGQNPLDNSAVHPESYHIAERMAADAGVTVDRLLADKELRRGIKPERYVDGQVGIPTVTDIVEALDKCGLDPREQLQAFSFDPNVRTIGDLREGMTLPGIVTNITAFGAFVDIGIKQDGLVHISQMADRYVASPAEVVHLGQQVEVRVTGIDTARGRISLSMRK
;
A
#
# COMPACT_ATOMS: atom_id res chain seq x y z
N ARG A 1 2.43 -6.96 -13.88
CA ARG A 1 1.58 -5.76 -13.78
C ARG A 1 0.53 -5.87 -12.68
N LEU A 2 -0.29 -6.92 -12.67
CA LEU A 2 -1.37 -7.08 -11.66
C LEU A 2 -0.83 -7.33 -10.25
N ILE A 3 0.24 -8.12 -10.13
CA ILE A 3 0.81 -8.51 -8.83
C ILE A 3 1.73 -7.42 -8.28
N ASP A 4 2.58 -6.85 -9.13
CA ASP A 4 3.51 -5.78 -8.77
C ASP A 4 3.54 -4.69 -9.85
N PRO A 5 2.61 -3.72 -9.79
CA PRO A 5 2.56 -2.63 -10.75
C PRO A 5 3.76 -1.70 -10.67
N LEU A 6 4.40 -1.54 -9.51
CA LEU A 6 5.55 -0.68 -9.33
C LEU A 6 6.77 -1.17 -10.11
N SER A 7 7.02 -2.48 -10.12
CA SER A 7 8.10 -3.11 -10.89
C SER A 7 8.01 -2.86 -12.40
N GLU A 8 6.80 -2.66 -12.93
CA GLU A 8 6.59 -2.31 -14.34
C GLU A 8 6.60 -0.79 -14.56
N LEU A 9 6.03 -0.04 -13.63
CA LEU A 9 5.95 1.42 -13.74
C LEU A 9 7.34 2.08 -13.78
N VAL A 10 8.27 1.60 -12.97
CA VAL A 10 9.65 2.14 -12.93
C VAL A 10 10.44 1.96 -14.23
N LYS A 11 9.97 1.15 -15.17
CA LYS A 11 10.56 1.00 -16.50
C LYS A 11 10.19 2.13 -17.46
N ILE A 12 9.19 2.94 -17.11
CA ILE A 12 8.71 4.07 -17.90
C ILE A 12 9.34 5.34 -17.34
N ASP A 13 9.86 6.20 -18.22
CA ASP A 13 10.35 7.52 -17.79
C ASP A 13 9.17 8.29 -17.16
N PRO A 14 9.28 8.75 -15.90
CA PRO A 14 8.20 9.45 -15.21
C PRO A 14 7.67 10.68 -15.98
N LYS A 15 8.52 11.35 -16.76
CA LYS A 15 8.11 12.48 -17.62
C LYS A 15 7.12 12.06 -18.71
N SER A 16 7.23 10.82 -19.19
CA SER A 16 6.36 10.29 -20.26
C SER A 16 4.95 9.99 -19.77
N ILE A 17 4.75 9.85 -18.46
CA ILE A 17 3.42 9.59 -17.85
C ILE A 17 2.60 10.88 -17.79
N GLY A 18 3.27 12.05 -17.73
CA GLY A 18 2.65 13.34 -17.52
C GLY A 18 2.47 13.66 -16.02
N VAL A 19 3.22 14.65 -15.54
CA VAL A 19 3.28 15.03 -14.12
C VAL A 19 2.61 16.36 -13.82
N GLY A 20 2.13 17.05 -14.85
CA GLY A 20 1.41 18.31 -14.70
C GLY A 20 1.25 19.06 -16.02
N GLN A 21 0.23 19.91 -16.08
CA GLN A 21 -0.09 20.70 -17.25
C GLN A 21 1.08 21.58 -17.73
N TYR A 22 1.85 22.11 -16.79
CA TYR A 22 2.97 23.03 -17.07
C TYR A 22 4.33 22.36 -17.00
N GLN A 23 4.41 21.03 -17.12
CA GLN A 23 5.70 20.32 -17.03
C GLN A 23 6.73 20.79 -18.08
N HIS A 24 6.28 21.29 -19.22
CA HIS A 24 7.15 21.80 -20.29
C HIS A 24 7.70 23.22 -20.02
N SER A 25 7.09 23.94 -19.07
CA SER A 25 7.46 25.33 -18.73
C SER A 25 8.52 25.41 -17.60
N VAL A 26 8.89 24.26 -17.02
CA VAL A 26 9.91 24.19 -15.96
C VAL A 26 11.23 23.65 -16.52
N ASP A 27 12.34 23.89 -15.80
CA ASP A 27 13.64 23.33 -16.13
C ASP A 27 13.57 21.78 -16.16
N GLN A 28 13.88 21.22 -17.33
CA GLN A 28 13.72 19.78 -17.58
C GLN A 28 14.74 18.92 -16.82
N GLY A 29 15.93 19.47 -16.54
CA GLY A 29 16.96 18.81 -15.73
C GLY A 29 16.53 18.68 -14.26
N LYS A 30 16.07 19.79 -13.68
CA LYS A 30 15.54 19.80 -12.31
C LYS A 30 14.29 18.94 -12.14
N LEU A 31 13.39 18.99 -13.14
CA LEU A 31 12.19 18.13 -13.15
C LEU A 31 12.57 16.65 -13.10
N LYS A 32 13.48 16.23 -13.99
CA LYS A 32 13.95 14.83 -14.04
C LYS A 32 14.61 14.41 -12.74
N ALA A 33 15.49 15.23 -12.19
CA ALA A 33 16.14 14.95 -10.91
C ALA A 33 15.14 14.79 -9.79
N ARG A 34 14.14 15.68 -9.69
CA ARG A 34 13.10 15.61 -8.68
C ARG A 34 12.21 14.38 -8.82
N LEU A 35 11.82 14.04 -10.04
CA LEU A 35 11.03 12.84 -10.33
C LEU A 35 11.78 11.57 -9.93
N ASN A 36 13.08 11.47 -10.25
CA ASN A 36 13.89 10.34 -9.82
C ASN A 36 13.94 10.21 -8.30
N THR A 37 14.11 11.32 -7.57
CA THR A 37 14.08 11.32 -6.11
C THR A 37 12.72 10.82 -5.57
N VAL A 38 11.60 11.22 -6.18
CA VAL A 38 10.27 10.75 -5.79
C VAL A 38 10.11 9.26 -6.04
N VAL A 39 10.53 8.77 -7.21
CA VAL A 39 10.47 7.32 -7.54
C VAL A 39 11.31 6.52 -6.55
N GLU A 40 12.54 6.94 -6.27
CA GLU A 40 13.43 6.31 -5.29
C GLU A 40 12.78 6.26 -3.91
N SER A 41 12.24 7.38 -3.44
CA SER A 41 11.52 7.44 -2.16
C SER A 41 10.32 6.49 -2.10
N CYS A 42 9.53 6.41 -3.19
CA CYS A 42 8.40 5.50 -3.27
C CYS A 42 8.83 4.03 -3.25
N VAL A 43 9.85 3.67 -4.03
CA VAL A 43 10.37 2.29 -4.11
C VAL A 43 10.93 1.86 -2.75
N ASN A 44 11.73 2.70 -2.09
CA ASN A 44 12.29 2.39 -0.78
C ASN A 44 11.21 2.26 0.30
N ARG A 45 10.18 3.10 0.27
CA ARG A 45 9.05 3.03 1.22
C ARG A 45 8.23 1.75 1.08
N VAL A 46 7.98 1.29 -0.15
CA VAL A 46 7.27 0.03 -0.43
C VAL A 46 8.14 -1.17 -0.07
N GLY A 47 9.44 -1.09 -0.35
CA GLY A 47 10.35 -2.21 -0.32
C GLY A 47 10.21 -3.12 -1.55
N VAL A 48 11.21 -3.94 -1.79
CA VAL A 48 11.32 -4.75 -3.01
C VAL A 48 11.67 -6.18 -2.68
N ASN A 49 10.88 -7.15 -3.19
CA ASN A 49 11.24 -8.57 -3.07
C ASN A 49 12.42 -8.88 -4.00
N ILE A 50 13.57 -9.21 -3.42
CA ILE A 50 14.82 -9.43 -4.15
C ILE A 50 14.74 -10.64 -5.08
N ASN A 51 13.91 -11.64 -4.76
CA ASN A 51 13.78 -12.87 -5.54
C ASN A 51 12.94 -12.68 -6.82
N THR A 52 12.07 -11.66 -6.86
CA THR A 52 11.23 -11.37 -8.03
C THR A 52 11.61 -10.07 -8.75
N ALA A 53 12.40 -9.22 -8.10
CA ALA A 53 12.76 -7.90 -8.61
C ALA A 53 13.51 -7.94 -9.94
N SER A 54 13.18 -7.00 -10.82
CA SER A 54 13.97 -6.73 -12.03
C SER A 54 15.16 -5.83 -11.69
N LYS A 55 16.19 -5.82 -12.55
CA LYS A 55 17.32 -4.90 -12.41
C LYS A 55 16.87 -3.44 -12.37
N HIS A 56 15.79 -3.08 -13.05
CA HIS A 56 15.31 -1.71 -13.12
C HIS A 56 14.81 -1.21 -11.77
N ILE A 57 14.00 -1.99 -11.04
CA ILE A 57 13.52 -1.55 -9.74
C ILE A 57 14.62 -1.56 -8.68
N LEU A 58 15.55 -2.53 -8.76
CA LEU A 58 16.70 -2.61 -7.84
C LEU A 58 17.61 -1.39 -7.92
N THR A 59 17.71 -0.71 -9.07
CA THR A 59 18.52 0.51 -9.20
C THR A 59 17.99 1.69 -8.38
N TYR A 60 16.72 1.66 -7.97
CA TYR A 60 16.12 2.68 -7.13
C TYR A 60 16.23 2.38 -5.62
N ILE A 61 16.81 1.23 -5.27
CA ILE A 61 17.09 0.93 -3.87
C ILE A 61 18.33 1.69 -3.41
N SER A 62 18.22 2.39 -2.27
CA SER A 62 19.33 3.12 -1.68
C SER A 62 20.55 2.20 -1.50
N GLY A 63 21.72 2.67 -1.91
CA GLY A 63 22.97 1.89 -1.89
C GLY A 63 23.16 0.91 -3.03
N LEU A 64 22.16 0.69 -3.91
CA LEU A 64 22.27 -0.17 -5.08
C LEU A 64 22.32 0.68 -6.36
N GLY A 65 23.47 0.75 -7.00
CA GLY A 65 23.57 1.33 -8.35
C GLY A 65 23.28 0.27 -9.44
N PRO A 66 23.23 0.68 -10.72
CA PRO A 66 22.92 -0.21 -11.84
C PRO A 66 23.79 -1.48 -11.90
N ALA A 67 25.09 -1.34 -11.61
CA ALA A 67 26.03 -2.47 -11.62
C ALA A 67 25.76 -3.49 -10.52
N LEU A 68 25.39 -3.03 -9.30
CA LEU A 68 25.02 -3.92 -8.20
C LEU A 68 23.67 -4.59 -8.43
N ALA A 69 22.70 -3.86 -8.98
CA ALA A 69 21.40 -4.41 -9.38
C ALA A 69 21.56 -5.55 -10.40
N GLU A 70 22.45 -5.38 -11.38
CA GLU A 70 22.76 -6.42 -12.38
C GLU A 70 23.46 -7.63 -11.75
N ASN A 71 24.43 -7.39 -10.85
CA ASN A 71 25.11 -8.47 -10.12
C ASN A 71 24.16 -9.28 -9.23
N ILE A 72 23.18 -8.63 -8.57
CA ILE A 72 22.16 -9.32 -7.77
C ILE A 72 21.32 -10.25 -8.67
N VAL A 73 20.85 -9.75 -9.81
CA VAL A 73 20.05 -10.56 -10.75
C VAL A 73 20.87 -11.71 -11.31
N ALA A 74 22.14 -11.48 -11.68
CA ALA A 74 23.04 -12.51 -12.19
C ALA A 74 23.34 -13.58 -11.11
N TYR A 75 23.61 -13.15 -9.87
CA TYR A 75 23.84 -14.05 -8.74
C TYR A 75 22.63 -14.96 -8.48
N ARG A 76 21.43 -14.38 -8.45
CA ARG A 76 20.19 -15.13 -8.30
C ARG A 76 19.97 -16.16 -9.43
N ALA A 77 20.25 -15.77 -10.66
CA ALA A 77 20.13 -16.66 -11.82
C ALA A 77 21.08 -17.87 -11.73
N ALA A 78 22.27 -17.66 -11.15
CA ALA A 78 23.30 -18.71 -11.05
C ALA A 78 23.14 -19.60 -9.80
N ASN A 79 22.66 -19.04 -8.66
CA ASN A 79 22.67 -19.70 -7.35
C ASN A 79 21.27 -19.99 -6.80
N GLY A 80 20.20 -19.58 -7.50
CA GLY A 80 18.84 -19.66 -7.01
C GLY A 80 18.42 -18.50 -6.10
N ASP A 81 17.24 -18.59 -5.53
CA ASP A 81 16.64 -17.56 -4.69
C ASP A 81 17.40 -17.34 -3.39
N PHE A 82 17.52 -16.07 -2.99
CA PHE A 82 18.05 -15.70 -1.68
C PHE A 82 17.16 -16.22 -0.56
N LYS A 83 17.76 -16.84 0.44
CA LYS A 83 17.07 -17.39 1.63
C LYS A 83 17.20 -16.48 2.84
N SER A 84 18.18 -15.58 2.84
CA SER A 84 18.38 -14.58 3.88
C SER A 84 19.01 -13.31 3.34
N ARG A 85 18.75 -12.17 4.00
CA ARG A 85 19.41 -10.89 3.65
C ARG A 85 20.93 -10.97 3.73
N LYS A 86 21.47 -11.78 4.65
CA LYS A 86 22.93 -11.98 4.80
C LYS A 86 23.57 -12.55 3.55
N GLU A 87 22.86 -13.31 2.74
CA GLU A 87 23.40 -13.87 1.48
C GLU A 87 23.73 -12.80 0.43
N LEU A 88 23.17 -11.59 0.56
CA LEU A 88 23.54 -10.44 -0.27
C LEU A 88 25.04 -10.13 -0.22
N LEU A 89 25.70 -10.38 0.90
CA LEU A 89 27.15 -10.20 1.05
C LEU A 89 27.98 -11.14 0.17
N ARG A 90 27.37 -12.18 -0.39
CA ARG A 90 28.00 -13.08 -1.37
C ARG A 90 27.93 -12.57 -2.79
N VAL A 91 27.13 -11.54 -3.04
CA VAL A 91 26.99 -10.94 -4.38
C VAL A 91 28.29 -10.19 -4.72
N PRO A 92 28.87 -10.43 -5.90
CA PRO A 92 30.10 -9.75 -6.31
C PRO A 92 29.96 -8.22 -6.26
N ARG A 93 30.97 -7.55 -5.66
CA ARG A 93 31.06 -6.10 -5.50
C ARG A 93 30.04 -5.46 -4.55
N LEU A 94 29.17 -6.24 -3.91
CA LEU A 94 28.26 -5.77 -2.86
C LEU A 94 29.00 -5.83 -1.52
N GLY A 95 29.61 -4.73 -1.12
CA GLY A 95 30.33 -4.63 0.15
C GLY A 95 29.41 -4.33 1.33
N ALA A 96 29.96 -4.35 2.55
CA ALA A 96 29.23 -4.13 3.80
C ALA A 96 28.44 -2.81 3.80
N LYS A 97 29.02 -1.71 3.30
CA LYS A 97 28.33 -0.42 3.24
C LYS A 97 27.11 -0.42 2.32
N ALA A 98 27.21 -1.07 1.16
CA ALA A 98 26.06 -1.19 0.24
C ALA A 98 24.96 -2.09 0.85
N TYR A 99 25.37 -3.16 1.53
CA TYR A 99 24.45 -4.02 2.28
C TYR A 99 23.71 -3.24 3.37
N GLU A 100 24.43 -2.52 4.21
CA GLU A 100 23.85 -1.70 5.29
C GLU A 100 22.82 -0.69 4.75
N LEU A 101 23.11 0.01 3.64
CA LEU A 101 22.19 0.97 3.06
C LEU A 101 20.94 0.31 2.41
N ALA A 102 21.08 -0.89 1.86
CA ALA A 102 20.04 -1.54 1.06
C ALA A 102 19.17 -2.51 1.84
N ALA A 103 19.71 -3.15 2.89
CA ALA A 103 19.10 -4.30 3.55
C ALA A 103 17.70 -4.03 4.10
N GLY A 104 17.45 -2.81 4.63
CA GLY A 104 16.14 -2.42 5.16
C GLY A 104 15.03 -2.31 4.11
N PHE A 105 15.39 -2.16 2.82
CA PHE A 105 14.44 -1.99 1.72
C PHE A 105 14.23 -3.26 0.89
N LEU A 106 15.06 -4.27 1.08
CA LEU A 106 14.96 -5.55 0.40
C LEU A 106 14.15 -6.54 1.22
N ARG A 107 13.24 -7.25 0.60
CA ARG A 107 12.36 -8.24 1.21
C ARG A 107 12.70 -9.63 0.69
N ILE A 108 12.58 -10.63 1.56
CA ILE A 108 12.67 -12.05 1.20
C ILE A 108 11.42 -12.74 1.74
N VAL A 109 10.49 -13.03 0.86
CA VAL A 109 9.26 -13.74 1.21
C VAL A 109 9.59 -15.23 1.37
N GLY A 110 9.19 -15.82 2.50
CA GLY A 110 9.47 -17.25 2.78
C GLY A 110 10.94 -17.56 3.06
N GLY A 111 11.73 -16.54 3.47
CA GLY A 111 13.13 -16.72 3.87
C GLY A 111 13.30 -17.44 5.19
N GLN A 112 14.56 -17.68 5.58
CA GLN A 112 14.92 -18.36 6.84
C GLN A 112 14.56 -17.55 8.09
N ASN A 113 14.67 -16.22 8.02
CA ASN A 113 14.27 -15.31 9.09
C ASN A 113 13.01 -14.56 8.68
N PRO A 114 11.91 -14.67 9.45
CA PRO A 114 10.66 -13.94 9.15
C PRO A 114 10.84 -12.43 9.05
N LEU A 115 11.79 -11.85 9.80
CA LEU A 115 12.12 -10.43 9.77
C LEU A 115 12.69 -9.98 8.42
N ASP A 116 13.23 -10.89 7.60
CA ASP A 116 13.70 -10.58 6.26
C ASP A 116 12.56 -10.16 5.32
N ASN A 117 11.32 -10.46 5.66
CA ASN A 117 10.12 -9.97 4.96
C ASN A 117 9.50 -8.69 5.60
N SER A 118 10.22 -8.03 6.49
CA SER A 118 9.76 -6.81 7.18
C SER A 118 10.55 -5.57 6.74
N ALA A 119 10.11 -4.38 7.17
CA ALA A 119 10.86 -3.13 7.02
C ALA A 119 11.95 -2.96 8.09
N VAL A 120 12.03 -3.85 9.08
CA VAL A 120 13.03 -3.79 10.14
C VAL A 120 14.42 -4.00 9.55
N HIS A 121 15.35 -3.12 9.91
CA HIS A 121 16.74 -3.25 9.47
C HIS A 121 17.43 -4.41 10.21
N PRO A 122 18.33 -5.19 9.58
CA PRO A 122 19.00 -6.32 10.21
C PRO A 122 19.73 -6.00 11.52
N GLU A 123 20.25 -4.78 11.67
CA GLU A 123 20.88 -4.32 12.91
C GLU A 123 19.91 -4.28 14.11
N SER A 124 18.62 -4.10 13.83
CA SER A 124 17.56 -3.99 14.83
C SER A 124 16.81 -5.29 15.07
N TYR A 125 17.22 -6.41 14.46
CA TYR A 125 16.55 -7.70 14.63
C TYR A 125 16.55 -8.15 16.09
N HIS A 126 17.65 -7.94 16.82
CA HIS A 126 17.75 -8.27 18.23
C HIS A 126 16.67 -7.59 19.10
N ILE A 127 16.20 -6.40 18.72
CA ILE A 127 15.14 -5.68 19.42
C ILE A 127 13.79 -6.37 19.15
N ALA A 128 13.50 -6.70 17.90
CA ALA A 128 12.27 -7.40 17.53
C ALA A 128 12.21 -8.81 18.15
N GLU A 129 13.34 -9.53 18.19
CA GLU A 129 13.48 -10.83 18.85
C GLU A 129 13.26 -10.71 20.36
N ARG A 130 13.78 -9.67 21.00
CA ARG A 130 13.55 -9.38 22.42
C ARG A 130 12.08 -9.05 22.70
N MET A 131 11.41 -8.30 21.82
CA MET A 131 9.96 -8.03 21.92
C MET A 131 9.15 -9.34 21.86
N ALA A 132 9.49 -10.25 20.97
CA ALA A 132 8.83 -11.54 20.85
C ALA A 132 9.07 -12.41 22.10
N ALA A 133 10.31 -12.46 22.61
CA ALA A 133 10.67 -13.20 23.81
C ALA A 133 9.93 -12.68 25.05
N ASP A 134 9.86 -11.35 25.24
CA ASP A 134 9.15 -10.73 26.37
C ASP A 134 7.64 -10.99 26.31
N ALA A 135 7.07 -11.11 25.10
CA ALA A 135 5.68 -11.49 24.89
C ALA A 135 5.45 -13.03 25.00
N GLY A 136 6.51 -13.83 25.17
CA GLY A 136 6.42 -15.29 25.26
C GLY A 136 5.99 -15.97 23.96
N VAL A 137 6.28 -15.34 22.80
CA VAL A 137 5.88 -15.81 21.47
C VAL A 137 7.05 -15.90 20.50
N THR A 138 6.86 -16.59 19.38
CA THR A 138 7.82 -16.56 18.27
C THR A 138 7.71 -15.26 17.49
N VAL A 139 8.77 -14.91 16.74
CA VAL A 139 8.77 -13.73 15.86
C VAL A 139 7.64 -13.81 14.81
N ASP A 140 7.41 -15.00 14.23
CA ASP A 140 6.30 -15.20 13.28
C ASP A 140 4.94 -14.84 13.88
N ARG A 141 4.70 -15.26 15.13
CA ARG A 141 3.45 -14.96 15.82
C ARG A 141 3.34 -13.48 16.16
N LEU A 142 4.45 -12.84 16.55
CA LEU A 142 4.48 -11.39 16.76
C LEU A 142 4.14 -10.62 15.48
N LEU A 143 4.64 -11.08 14.31
CA LEU A 143 4.35 -10.50 13.01
C LEU A 143 2.90 -10.72 12.55
N ALA A 144 2.29 -11.85 12.93
CA ALA A 144 0.92 -12.19 12.53
C ALA A 144 -0.15 -11.53 13.42
N ASP A 145 0.14 -11.30 14.69
CA ASP A 145 -0.84 -10.88 15.69
C ASP A 145 -0.74 -9.37 15.99
N LYS A 146 -1.74 -8.63 15.52
CA LYS A 146 -1.81 -7.16 15.67
C LYS A 146 -2.03 -6.72 17.12
N GLU A 147 -2.77 -7.49 17.90
CA GLU A 147 -3.07 -7.12 19.29
C GLU A 147 -1.82 -7.28 20.17
N LEU A 148 -0.99 -8.30 19.93
CA LEU A 148 0.30 -8.44 20.59
C LEU A 148 1.20 -7.23 20.32
N ARG A 149 1.28 -6.77 19.07
CA ARG A 149 2.09 -5.59 18.70
C ARG A 149 1.60 -4.31 19.34
N ARG A 150 0.28 -4.11 19.45
CA ARG A 150 -0.32 -2.94 20.15
C ARG A 150 0.00 -2.89 21.63
N GLY A 151 0.24 -4.05 22.25
CA GLY A 151 0.64 -4.16 23.66
C GLY A 151 2.10 -3.79 23.92
N ILE A 152 2.92 -3.63 22.88
CA ILE A 152 4.34 -3.31 23.03
C ILE A 152 4.49 -1.84 23.49
N LYS A 153 5.26 -1.66 24.58
CA LYS A 153 5.63 -0.33 25.09
C LYS A 153 7.05 -0.01 24.64
N PRO A 154 7.23 0.93 23.70
CA PRO A 154 8.55 1.25 23.12
C PRO A 154 9.62 1.60 24.16
N GLU A 155 9.22 2.23 25.26
CA GLU A 155 10.12 2.70 26.33
C GLU A 155 10.92 1.56 26.98
N ARG A 156 10.42 0.33 26.94
CA ARG A 156 11.08 -0.86 27.51
C ARG A 156 12.28 -1.35 26.70
N TYR A 157 12.36 -0.94 25.43
CA TYR A 157 13.34 -1.46 24.47
C TYR A 157 14.39 -0.41 24.08
N VAL A 158 14.35 0.73 24.73
CA VAL A 158 15.37 1.78 24.60
C VAL A 158 16.65 1.31 25.31
N ASP A 159 17.78 1.47 24.63
CA ASP A 159 19.10 1.20 25.21
C ASP A 159 20.08 2.36 24.85
N GLY A 160 21.36 2.20 25.22
CA GLY A 160 22.37 3.23 24.98
C GLY A 160 22.67 3.52 23.50
N GLN A 161 22.19 2.70 22.58
CA GLN A 161 22.41 2.84 21.14
C GLN A 161 21.11 3.15 20.38
N VAL A 162 19.93 2.77 20.94
CA VAL A 162 18.64 2.86 20.28
C VAL A 162 17.68 3.71 21.12
N GLY A 163 17.25 4.84 20.56
CA GLY A 163 16.31 5.76 21.19
C GLY A 163 14.83 5.40 20.94
N ILE A 164 13.92 6.06 21.67
CA ILE A 164 12.46 5.91 21.51
C ILE A 164 12.00 6.01 20.04
N PRO A 165 12.44 7.01 19.23
CA PRO A 165 12.01 7.11 17.85
C PRO A 165 12.30 5.84 17.04
N THR A 166 13.51 5.30 17.16
CA THR A 166 13.92 4.08 16.45
C THR A 166 13.10 2.88 16.87
N VAL A 167 12.82 2.73 18.17
CA VAL A 167 11.96 1.62 18.65
C VAL A 167 10.54 1.77 18.14
N THR A 168 10.01 2.99 18.08
CA THR A 168 8.69 3.27 17.49
C THR A 168 8.65 2.89 16.02
N ASP A 169 9.67 3.28 15.24
CA ASP A 169 9.80 2.91 13.83
C ASP A 169 9.86 1.38 13.64
N ILE A 170 10.55 0.67 14.55
CA ILE A 170 10.59 -0.81 14.52
C ILE A 170 9.19 -1.38 14.74
N VAL A 171 8.44 -0.90 15.73
CA VAL A 171 7.06 -1.38 15.98
C VAL A 171 6.16 -1.10 14.79
N GLU A 172 6.26 0.08 14.17
CA GLU A 172 5.53 0.40 12.95
C GLU A 172 5.95 -0.49 11.76
N ALA A 173 7.24 -0.79 11.65
CA ALA A 173 7.76 -1.68 10.61
C ALA A 173 7.29 -3.12 10.78
N LEU A 174 7.12 -3.59 12.03
CA LEU A 174 6.52 -4.90 12.35
C LEU A 174 5.01 -4.92 12.02
N ASP A 175 4.29 -3.82 12.20
CA ASP A 175 2.86 -3.75 11.86
C ASP A 175 2.60 -3.80 10.35
N LYS A 176 3.57 -3.33 9.56
CA LYS A 176 3.52 -3.30 8.09
C LYS A 176 4.23 -4.50 7.44
N CYS A 177 4.54 -5.55 8.21
CA CYS A 177 5.23 -6.73 7.68
C CYS A 177 4.40 -7.44 6.60
N GLY A 178 5.00 -7.67 5.46
CA GLY A 178 4.35 -8.34 4.32
C GLY A 178 3.23 -7.55 3.65
N LEU A 179 2.87 -6.38 4.15
CA LEU A 179 1.87 -5.51 3.56
C LEU A 179 2.55 -4.49 2.64
N ASP A 180 2.10 -4.46 1.41
CA ASP A 180 2.30 -3.32 0.53
C ASP A 180 1.62 -2.10 1.20
N PRO A 181 2.35 -0.97 1.44
CA PRO A 181 1.75 0.23 2.03
C PRO A 181 0.70 0.88 1.14
N ARG A 182 0.59 0.44 -0.09
CA ARG A 182 -0.55 0.78 -0.94
C ARG A 182 -1.79 0.10 -0.37
N GLU A 183 -2.87 0.85 -0.25
CA GLU A 183 -4.17 0.27 0.09
C GLU A 183 -4.42 -0.94 -0.83
N GLN A 184 -4.68 -2.09 -0.24
CA GLN A 184 -5.09 -3.25 -1.01
C GLN A 184 -6.34 -2.80 -1.77
N LEU A 185 -6.25 -2.75 -3.09
CA LEU A 185 -7.42 -2.64 -3.93
C LEU A 185 -8.30 -3.84 -3.56
N GLN A 186 -9.22 -3.62 -2.64
CA GLN A 186 -10.31 -4.56 -2.45
C GLN A 186 -10.98 -4.61 -3.81
N ALA A 187 -10.95 -5.78 -4.43
CA ALA A 187 -11.60 -5.99 -5.70
C ALA A 187 -13.09 -5.68 -5.48
N PHE A 188 -13.48 -4.45 -5.80
CA PHE A 188 -14.87 -4.04 -5.69
C PHE A 188 -15.64 -4.82 -6.74
N SER A 189 -16.69 -5.48 -6.34
CA SER A 189 -17.64 -6.11 -7.25
C SER A 189 -19.05 -5.66 -6.89
N PHE A 190 -19.77 -5.22 -7.89
CA PHE A 190 -21.21 -5.00 -7.75
C PHE A 190 -21.92 -6.32 -7.43
N ASP A 191 -23.13 -6.25 -6.88
CA ASP A 191 -23.94 -7.44 -6.65
C ASP A 191 -24.27 -8.11 -8.00
N PRO A 192 -23.83 -9.36 -8.25
CA PRO A 192 -24.04 -10.05 -9.52
C PRO A 192 -25.52 -10.32 -9.85
N ASN A 193 -26.40 -10.23 -8.84
CA ASN A 193 -27.83 -10.45 -8.98
C ASN A 193 -28.60 -9.21 -9.41
N VAL A 194 -27.98 -8.02 -9.37
CA VAL A 194 -28.58 -6.73 -9.71
C VAL A 194 -27.98 -6.22 -11.02
N ARG A 195 -28.72 -6.28 -12.11
CA ARG A 195 -28.28 -5.86 -13.45
C ARG A 195 -29.16 -4.78 -14.05
N THR A 196 -30.41 -4.71 -13.61
CA THR A 196 -31.40 -3.78 -14.12
C THR A 196 -32.16 -3.13 -12.97
N ILE A 197 -32.85 -2.00 -13.26
CA ILE A 197 -33.68 -1.33 -12.27
C ILE A 197 -34.85 -2.21 -11.76
N GLY A 198 -35.26 -3.19 -12.59
CA GLY A 198 -36.32 -4.15 -12.25
C GLY A 198 -35.91 -5.20 -11.20
N ASP A 199 -34.61 -5.38 -10.99
CA ASP A 199 -34.07 -6.33 -9.98
C ASP A 199 -34.00 -5.69 -8.61
N LEU A 200 -34.15 -4.35 -8.53
CA LEU A 200 -34.08 -3.62 -7.27
C LEU A 200 -35.38 -3.78 -6.46
N ARG A 201 -35.23 -3.84 -5.14
CA ARG A 201 -36.33 -3.79 -4.17
C ARG A 201 -36.01 -2.79 -3.08
N GLU A 202 -37.01 -2.10 -2.57
CA GLU A 202 -36.84 -1.24 -1.41
C GLU A 202 -36.33 -2.04 -0.21
N GLY A 203 -35.39 -1.47 0.53
CA GLY A 203 -34.70 -2.10 1.65
C GLY A 203 -33.47 -2.93 1.29
N MET A 204 -33.17 -3.20 0.00
CA MET A 204 -31.94 -3.88 -0.39
C MET A 204 -30.72 -3.03 -0.04
N THR A 205 -29.70 -3.67 0.52
CA THR A 205 -28.38 -3.08 0.76
C THR A 205 -27.42 -3.56 -0.32
N LEU A 206 -26.78 -2.61 -1.00
CA LEU A 206 -25.94 -2.87 -2.18
C LEU A 206 -24.60 -2.14 -2.04
N PRO A 207 -23.50 -2.75 -2.50
CA PRO A 207 -22.24 -2.05 -2.66
C PRO A 207 -22.33 -1.08 -3.85
N GLY A 208 -21.77 0.12 -3.71
CA GLY A 208 -21.76 1.12 -4.74
C GLY A 208 -20.48 1.96 -4.77
N ILE A 209 -20.28 2.70 -5.83
CA ILE A 209 -19.16 3.65 -6.00
C ILE A 209 -19.72 5.04 -6.21
N VAL A 210 -19.20 6.02 -5.49
CA VAL A 210 -19.58 7.44 -5.67
C VAL A 210 -19.04 7.95 -7.00
N THR A 211 -19.94 8.29 -7.93
CA THR A 211 -19.63 8.77 -9.28
C THR A 211 -19.64 10.28 -9.39
N ASN A 212 -20.51 10.96 -8.62
CA ASN A 212 -20.60 12.42 -8.64
C ASN A 212 -21.07 12.96 -7.28
N ILE A 213 -20.62 14.17 -6.95
CA ILE A 213 -21.00 14.89 -5.73
C ILE A 213 -21.56 16.23 -6.10
N THR A 214 -22.76 16.55 -5.62
CA THR A 214 -23.48 17.82 -5.84
C THR A 214 -23.79 18.48 -4.50
N ALA A 215 -24.26 19.71 -4.49
CA ALA A 215 -24.64 20.43 -3.26
C ALA A 215 -25.79 19.74 -2.48
N PHE A 216 -26.65 18.97 -3.14
CA PHE A 216 -27.82 18.33 -2.54
C PHE A 216 -27.64 16.83 -2.26
N GLY A 217 -26.49 16.22 -2.61
CA GLY A 217 -26.21 14.81 -2.35
C GLY A 217 -25.14 14.22 -3.24
N ALA A 218 -25.02 12.89 -3.21
CA ALA A 218 -24.08 12.14 -4.02
C ALA A 218 -24.77 11.13 -4.94
N PHE A 219 -24.26 10.99 -6.14
CA PHE A 219 -24.67 9.94 -7.07
C PHE A 219 -23.76 8.72 -6.85
N VAL A 220 -24.39 7.55 -6.82
CA VAL A 220 -23.72 6.28 -6.55
C VAL A 220 -24.08 5.28 -7.63
N ASP A 221 -23.10 4.77 -8.33
CA ASP A 221 -23.21 3.62 -9.22
C ASP A 221 -23.35 2.35 -8.37
N ILE A 222 -24.41 1.59 -8.58
CA ILE A 222 -24.71 0.31 -7.90
C ILE A 222 -24.64 -0.88 -8.86
N GLY A 223 -24.00 -0.73 -10.03
CA GLY A 223 -23.80 -1.78 -11.04
C GLY A 223 -24.88 -1.87 -12.11
N ILE A 224 -25.75 -0.88 -12.21
CA ILE A 224 -26.77 -0.78 -13.26
C ILE A 224 -26.55 0.49 -14.11
N LYS A 225 -27.25 0.61 -15.23
CA LYS A 225 -27.05 1.74 -16.18
C LYS A 225 -27.36 3.13 -15.61
N GLN A 226 -27.96 3.22 -14.45
CA GLN A 226 -28.43 4.47 -13.85
C GLN A 226 -27.90 4.60 -12.41
N ASP A 227 -27.29 5.73 -12.12
CA ASP A 227 -26.82 6.03 -10.78
C ASP A 227 -27.98 6.31 -9.82
N GLY A 228 -27.88 5.83 -8.60
CA GLY A 228 -28.80 6.18 -7.53
C GLY A 228 -28.37 7.47 -6.82
N LEU A 229 -29.33 8.23 -6.31
CA LEU A 229 -29.08 9.45 -5.54
C LEU A 229 -29.17 9.18 -4.05
N VAL A 230 -28.11 9.48 -3.34
CA VAL A 230 -28.10 9.63 -1.87
C VAL A 230 -28.26 11.12 -1.56
N HIS A 231 -29.46 11.52 -1.13
CA HIS A 231 -29.72 12.91 -0.73
C HIS A 231 -28.90 13.26 0.53
N ILE A 232 -28.50 14.53 0.68
CA ILE A 232 -27.67 14.99 1.81
C ILE A 232 -28.25 14.59 3.17
N SER A 233 -29.57 14.57 3.33
CA SER A 233 -30.24 14.13 4.54
C SER A 233 -30.16 12.63 4.79
N GLN A 234 -29.73 11.83 3.82
CA GLN A 234 -29.62 10.36 3.88
C GLN A 234 -28.17 9.87 3.90
N MET A 235 -27.18 10.79 4.01
CA MET A 235 -25.76 10.44 3.95
C MET A 235 -25.18 10.01 5.30
N ALA A 236 -25.72 10.56 6.41
CA ALA A 236 -25.27 10.21 7.75
C ALA A 236 -26.40 10.43 8.78
N ASP A 237 -26.25 9.84 9.98
CA ASP A 237 -27.18 10.02 11.10
C ASP A 237 -26.99 11.34 11.86
N ARG A 238 -26.08 12.19 11.38
CA ARG A 238 -25.81 13.53 11.88
C ARG A 238 -26.13 14.58 10.82
N TYR A 239 -26.24 15.84 11.23
CA TYR A 239 -26.32 16.95 10.29
C TYR A 239 -25.04 17.03 9.44
N VAL A 240 -25.19 17.11 8.12
CA VAL A 240 -24.12 17.22 7.13
C VAL A 240 -24.28 18.56 6.43
N ALA A 241 -23.29 19.43 6.52
CA ALA A 241 -23.32 20.74 5.87
C ALA A 241 -22.98 20.65 4.37
N SER A 242 -22.09 19.73 4.02
CA SER A 242 -21.70 19.46 2.63
C SER A 242 -21.51 17.96 2.39
N PRO A 243 -22.02 17.41 1.29
CA PRO A 243 -21.80 16.01 0.92
C PRO A 243 -20.32 15.60 0.86
N ALA A 244 -19.44 16.51 0.46
CA ALA A 244 -17.99 16.29 0.39
C ALA A 244 -17.31 16.07 1.76
N GLU A 245 -18.00 16.34 2.89
CA GLU A 245 -17.51 16.02 4.24
C GLU A 245 -17.68 14.54 4.59
N VAL A 246 -18.54 13.83 3.87
CA VAL A 246 -18.91 12.44 4.18
C VAL A 246 -18.36 11.48 3.13
N VAL A 247 -18.34 11.90 1.87
CA VAL A 247 -17.90 11.04 0.75
C VAL A 247 -16.98 11.77 -0.23
N HIS A 248 -16.16 11.01 -0.96
CA HIS A 248 -15.32 11.51 -2.06
C HIS A 248 -15.57 10.71 -3.35
N LEU A 249 -15.22 11.31 -4.49
CA LEU A 249 -15.33 10.65 -5.79
C LEU A 249 -14.52 9.35 -5.81
N GLY A 250 -15.12 8.28 -6.35
CA GLY A 250 -14.52 6.96 -6.42
C GLY A 250 -14.57 6.16 -5.12
N GLN A 251 -15.14 6.70 -4.04
CA GLN A 251 -15.28 6.01 -2.77
C GLN A 251 -16.26 4.84 -2.89
N GLN A 252 -15.87 3.69 -2.36
CA GLN A 252 -16.75 2.55 -2.19
C GLN A 252 -17.63 2.79 -0.96
N VAL A 253 -18.94 2.61 -1.14
CA VAL A 253 -19.94 2.83 -0.11
C VAL A 253 -20.95 1.68 -0.12
N GLU A 254 -21.55 1.42 1.03
CA GLU A 254 -22.70 0.55 1.14
C GLU A 254 -23.96 1.41 1.22
N VAL A 255 -24.93 1.16 0.35
CA VAL A 255 -26.13 1.97 0.22
C VAL A 255 -27.39 1.09 0.29
N ARG A 256 -28.43 1.60 0.94
CA ARG A 256 -29.74 0.95 1.01
C ARG A 256 -30.71 1.63 0.09
N VAL A 257 -31.43 0.86 -0.71
CA VAL A 257 -32.48 1.35 -1.61
C VAL A 257 -33.69 1.82 -0.78
N THR A 258 -34.07 3.09 -0.91
CA THR A 258 -35.19 3.69 -0.18
C THR A 258 -36.38 4.00 -1.08
N GLY A 259 -36.22 4.00 -2.39
CA GLY A 259 -37.31 4.20 -3.32
C GLY A 259 -36.88 4.01 -4.77
N ILE A 260 -37.78 3.52 -5.60
CA ILE A 260 -37.53 3.20 -7.00
C ILE A 260 -38.65 3.82 -7.84
N ASP A 261 -38.32 4.77 -8.72
CA ASP A 261 -39.23 5.31 -9.72
C ASP A 261 -38.83 4.77 -11.10
N THR A 262 -39.44 3.64 -11.46
CA THR A 262 -39.15 2.98 -12.75
C THR A 262 -39.59 3.79 -13.94
N ALA A 263 -40.63 4.64 -13.84
CA ALA A 263 -41.14 5.47 -14.91
C ALA A 263 -40.17 6.58 -15.29
N ARG A 264 -39.50 7.15 -14.29
CA ARG A 264 -38.51 8.22 -14.46
C ARG A 264 -37.07 7.73 -14.41
N GLY A 265 -36.83 6.43 -14.14
CA GLY A 265 -35.50 5.86 -14.00
C GLY A 265 -34.74 6.43 -12.80
N ARG A 266 -35.41 6.77 -11.70
CA ARG A 266 -34.78 7.36 -10.51
C ARG A 266 -34.70 6.36 -9.37
N ILE A 267 -33.55 6.31 -8.72
CA ILE A 267 -33.30 5.44 -7.58
C ILE A 267 -32.87 6.31 -6.41
N SER A 268 -33.59 6.20 -5.33
CA SER A 268 -33.26 6.87 -4.06
C SER A 268 -32.53 5.91 -3.16
N LEU A 269 -31.41 6.38 -2.62
CA LEU A 269 -30.50 5.59 -1.78
C LEU A 269 -30.29 6.27 -0.43
N SER A 270 -29.93 5.49 0.58
CA SER A 270 -29.55 5.93 1.92
C SER A 270 -28.26 5.25 2.38
N MET A 271 -27.39 6.02 3.01
CA MET A 271 -26.20 5.53 3.72
C MET A 271 -26.43 5.48 5.24
N ARG A 272 -27.62 5.85 5.72
CA ARG A 272 -27.99 5.73 7.13
C ARG A 272 -28.15 4.25 7.50
N LYS A 273 -27.66 3.91 8.69
CA LYS A 273 -27.78 2.57 9.26
C LYS A 273 -29.18 2.28 9.79
#